data_5c7d76eb3baf0fbaf00501e34a48a522
#
_entry.id   5c7d76eb3baf0fbaf00501e34a48a522
#
_cell.length_a   1.000
_cell.length_b   1.000
_cell.length_c   1.000
_cell.angle_alpha   90.00
_cell.angle_beta   90.00
_cell.angle_gamma   90.00
#
_symmetry.space_group_name_H-M   'P 1'
#
loop_
_entity.id
_entity.type
_entity.pdbx_description
1 polymer ?
#
loop_
_entity_poly.entity_id
_entity_poly.type
_entity_poly.pdbx_seq_one_letter_code
_entity_poly.pdbx_strand_id
1 'polypeptide(L)'
;AQGTFISNAAYRTTMQQQFNERIKTVGKTFYNTRNLNLTADENQALEFLYAYMPLADITDYPTSFFADNVRLSFQARKEMPWGKDVPELLFRHFVVPIRVNNEALDSSRSVFYNELKNRVKHLSMHDAILEINHWCHEKVTYQPSDARTSSPLQTLRTATGRCGEESTFAV
;
A
#
# COMPACT_ATOMS: atom_id res chain seq x y z
N ALA A 1 18.29 -15.39 -4.78
CA ALA A 1 18.63 -14.10 -5.44
C ALA A 1 18.39 -12.97 -4.43
N GLN A 2 19.26 -11.97 -4.40
CA GLN A 2 19.01 -10.75 -3.62
C GLN A 2 18.00 -9.89 -4.39
N GLY A 3 17.00 -9.33 -3.67
CA GLY A 3 16.07 -8.37 -4.24
C GLY A 3 16.75 -7.03 -4.55
N THR A 4 16.20 -6.33 -5.51
CA THR A 4 16.67 -5.01 -5.96
C THR A 4 15.79 -3.85 -5.46
N PHE A 5 14.73 -4.16 -4.71
CA PHE A 5 13.79 -3.19 -4.14
C PHE A 5 14.47 -2.11 -3.30
N ILE A 6 15.58 -2.45 -2.62
CA ILE A 6 16.47 -1.50 -1.95
C ILE A 6 17.87 -1.65 -2.55
N SER A 7 18.24 -0.75 -3.46
CA SER A 7 19.54 -0.78 -4.13
C SER A 7 20.70 -0.40 -3.19
N ASN A 8 20.48 0.56 -2.28
CA ASN A 8 21.51 1.00 -1.32
C ASN A 8 21.78 -0.07 -0.24
N ALA A 9 23.00 -0.62 -0.23
CA ALA A 9 23.38 -1.70 0.68
C ALA A 9 23.38 -1.28 2.16
N ALA A 10 23.83 -0.07 2.49
CA ALA A 10 23.84 0.43 3.87
C ALA A 10 22.41 0.60 4.40
N TYR A 11 21.52 1.18 3.60
CA TYR A 11 20.12 1.31 3.95
C TYR A 11 19.43 -0.06 4.11
N ARG A 12 19.74 -1.01 3.24
CA ARG A 12 19.23 -2.40 3.34
C ARG A 12 19.63 -3.06 4.67
N THR A 13 20.89 -2.88 5.09
CA THR A 13 21.36 -3.41 6.37
C THR A 13 20.62 -2.78 7.54
N THR A 14 20.42 -1.47 7.54
CA THR A 14 19.66 -0.75 8.57
C THR A 14 18.20 -1.22 8.62
N MET A 15 17.55 -1.33 7.46
CA MET A 15 16.18 -1.84 7.36
C MET A 15 16.07 -3.26 7.92
N GLN A 16 17.02 -4.14 7.58
CA GLN A 16 17.02 -5.52 8.07
C GLN A 16 17.21 -5.60 9.59
N GLN A 17 18.01 -4.73 10.18
CA GLN A 17 18.16 -4.63 11.64
C GLN A 17 16.83 -4.20 12.27
N GLN A 18 16.18 -3.16 11.76
CA GLN A 18 14.87 -2.72 12.23
C GLN A 18 13.80 -3.81 12.12
N PHE A 19 13.75 -4.50 10.99
CA PHE A 19 12.85 -5.65 10.81
C PHE A 19 13.08 -6.71 11.88
N ASN A 20 14.33 -7.13 12.11
CA ASN A 20 14.66 -8.17 13.10
C ASN A 20 14.28 -7.74 14.53
N GLU A 21 14.51 -6.48 14.89
CA GLU A 21 14.11 -5.94 16.21
C GLU A 21 12.59 -5.94 16.37
N ARG A 22 11.86 -5.51 15.33
CA ARG A 22 10.39 -5.52 15.32
C ARG A 22 9.83 -6.92 15.50
N ILE A 23 10.33 -7.91 14.73
CA ILE A 23 9.89 -9.30 14.83
C ILE A 23 10.23 -9.90 16.18
N LYS A 24 11.36 -9.51 16.77
CA LYS A 24 11.70 -9.89 18.15
C LYS A 24 10.71 -9.35 19.17
N THR A 25 10.24 -8.12 18.98
CA THR A 25 9.30 -7.45 19.88
C THR A 25 7.89 -8.04 19.80
N VAL A 26 7.35 -8.21 18.59
CA VAL A 26 5.97 -8.71 18.41
C VAL A 26 5.86 -10.23 18.44
N GLY A 27 6.95 -10.95 18.15
CA GLY A 27 6.98 -12.40 18.06
C GLY A 27 6.94 -12.92 16.62
N LYS A 28 7.65 -14.01 16.37
CA LYS A 28 7.80 -14.61 15.03
C LYS A 28 6.49 -15.11 14.41
N THR A 29 5.47 -15.36 15.21
CA THR A 29 4.15 -15.81 14.75
C THR A 29 3.43 -14.76 13.93
N PHE A 30 3.75 -13.48 14.12
CA PHE A 30 3.17 -12.36 13.38
C PHE A 30 3.83 -12.11 12.01
N TYR A 31 4.89 -12.84 11.67
CA TYR A 31 5.52 -12.81 10.34
C TYR A 31 5.61 -14.23 9.77
N ASN A 32 4.62 -14.61 9.00
CA ASN A 32 4.54 -15.93 8.40
C ASN A 32 4.46 -15.82 6.86
N THR A 33 5.57 -16.09 6.20
CA THR A 33 5.69 -16.06 4.73
C THR A 33 5.59 -17.45 4.10
N ARG A 34 5.32 -18.51 4.89
CA ARG A 34 5.15 -19.87 4.37
C ARG A 34 4.03 -19.90 3.32
N ASN A 35 4.32 -20.49 2.17
CA ASN A 35 3.37 -20.65 1.06
C ASN A 35 2.96 -19.36 0.36
N LEU A 36 3.57 -18.21 0.66
CA LEU A 36 3.24 -16.96 -0.01
C LEU A 36 3.89 -16.83 -1.40
N ASN A 37 4.92 -17.64 -1.73
CA ASN A 37 5.59 -17.63 -3.04
C ASN A 37 6.02 -16.24 -3.51
N LEU A 38 6.62 -15.45 -2.62
CA LEU A 38 7.09 -14.10 -2.89
C LEU A 38 8.37 -14.11 -3.72
N THR A 39 8.50 -13.20 -4.65
CA THR A 39 9.78 -12.88 -5.29
C THR A 39 10.74 -12.25 -4.28
N ALA A 40 12.03 -12.16 -4.63
CA ALA A 40 13.02 -11.52 -3.76
C ALA A 40 12.70 -10.06 -3.46
N ASP A 41 12.19 -9.31 -4.44
CA ASP A 41 11.80 -7.91 -4.29
C ASP A 41 10.52 -7.76 -3.44
N GLU A 42 9.54 -8.61 -3.64
CA GLU A 42 8.32 -8.62 -2.82
C GLU A 42 8.61 -8.98 -1.37
N ASN A 43 9.50 -9.96 -1.12
CA ASN A 43 9.92 -10.30 0.24
C ASN A 43 10.64 -9.12 0.90
N GLN A 44 11.55 -8.45 0.19
CA GLN A 44 12.26 -7.28 0.72
C GLN A 44 11.31 -6.11 0.99
N ALA A 45 10.29 -5.90 0.15
CA ALA A 45 9.25 -4.89 0.37
C ALA A 45 8.37 -5.25 1.58
N LEU A 46 8.05 -6.51 1.77
CA LEU A 46 7.31 -6.97 2.95
C LEU A 46 8.11 -6.77 4.24
N GLU A 47 9.40 -7.11 4.24
CA GLU A 47 10.31 -6.83 5.37
C GLU A 47 10.41 -5.32 5.66
N PHE A 48 10.44 -4.48 4.63
CA PHE A 48 10.39 -3.03 4.77
C PHE A 48 9.10 -2.56 5.44
N LEU A 49 7.94 -3.05 5.04
CA LEU A 49 6.68 -2.72 5.72
C LEU A 49 6.74 -3.09 7.21
N TYR A 50 7.16 -4.30 7.52
CA TYR A 50 7.27 -4.78 8.91
C TYR A 50 8.30 -3.99 9.74
N ALA A 51 9.36 -3.48 9.12
CA ALA A 51 10.34 -2.64 9.79
C ALA A 51 9.76 -1.29 10.24
N TYR A 52 8.78 -0.72 9.51
CA TYR A 52 8.38 0.67 9.70
C TYR A 52 6.88 0.91 9.96
N MET A 53 5.98 -0.04 9.66
CA MET A 53 4.55 0.13 9.92
C MET A 53 4.22 0.14 11.43
N PRO A 54 3.07 0.68 11.85
CA PRO A 54 2.61 0.62 13.24
C PRO A 54 2.58 -0.80 13.80
N LEU A 55 2.91 -0.97 15.08
CA LEU A 55 2.88 -2.28 15.74
C LEU A 55 1.47 -2.89 15.76
N ALA A 56 0.45 -2.06 15.92
CA ALA A 56 -0.94 -2.51 15.86
C ALA A 56 -1.28 -3.17 14.52
N ASP A 57 -0.80 -2.63 13.40
CA ASP A 57 -1.04 -3.23 12.10
C ASP A 57 -0.42 -4.63 11.99
N ILE A 58 0.77 -4.83 12.56
CA ILE A 58 1.42 -6.16 12.58
C ILE A 58 0.56 -7.18 13.34
N THR A 59 -0.10 -6.75 14.41
CA THR A 59 -0.89 -7.65 15.27
C THR A 59 -2.32 -7.84 14.80
N ASP A 60 -2.90 -6.84 14.13
CA ASP A 60 -4.30 -6.82 13.72
C ASP A 60 -4.55 -7.51 12.37
N TYR A 61 -3.52 -7.59 11.51
CA TYR A 61 -3.66 -8.15 10.16
C TYR A 61 -2.67 -9.28 9.88
N PRO A 62 -3.08 -10.34 9.16
CA PRO A 62 -2.18 -11.45 8.83
C PRO A 62 -1.13 -11.03 7.79
N THR A 63 0.02 -11.71 7.79
CA THR A 63 1.11 -11.46 6.83
C THR A 63 0.66 -11.54 5.37
N SER A 64 -0.29 -12.42 5.05
CA SER A 64 -0.86 -12.56 3.70
C SER A 64 -1.53 -11.28 3.21
N PHE A 65 -2.20 -10.55 4.10
CA PHE A 65 -2.82 -9.27 3.77
C PHE A 65 -1.78 -8.26 3.26
N PHE A 66 -0.64 -8.13 3.94
CA PHE A 66 0.43 -7.23 3.52
C PHE A 66 1.14 -7.74 2.25
N ALA A 67 1.32 -9.06 2.13
CA ALA A 67 1.91 -9.66 0.94
C ALA A 67 1.06 -9.41 -0.31
N ASP A 68 -0.26 -9.48 -0.22
CA ASP A 68 -1.16 -9.19 -1.33
C ASP A 68 -1.11 -7.71 -1.75
N ASN A 69 -1.01 -6.79 -0.78
CA ASN A 69 -0.80 -5.37 -1.08
C ASN A 69 0.55 -5.10 -1.74
N VAL A 70 1.62 -5.76 -1.28
CA VAL A 70 2.95 -5.68 -1.92
C VAL A 70 2.86 -6.16 -3.38
N ARG A 71 2.27 -7.33 -3.64
CA ARG A 71 2.08 -7.85 -5.00
C ARG A 71 1.34 -6.87 -5.90
N LEU A 72 0.24 -6.30 -5.41
CA LEU A 72 -0.54 -5.32 -6.18
C LEU A 72 0.28 -4.08 -6.51
N SER A 73 1.12 -3.59 -5.60
CA SER A 73 2.02 -2.46 -5.85
C SER A 73 3.02 -2.77 -6.96
N PHE A 74 3.65 -3.95 -6.93
CA PHE A 74 4.58 -4.38 -7.99
C PHE A 74 3.87 -4.66 -9.30
N GLN A 75 2.66 -5.22 -9.26
CA GLN A 75 1.82 -5.44 -10.43
C GLN A 75 1.45 -4.11 -11.10
N ALA A 76 0.96 -3.15 -10.34
CA ALA A 76 0.63 -1.82 -10.85
C ALA A 76 1.87 -1.14 -11.47
N ARG A 77 3.02 -1.20 -10.80
CA ARG A 77 4.28 -0.67 -11.33
C ARG A 77 4.67 -1.32 -12.66
N LYS A 78 4.43 -2.62 -12.82
CA LYS A 78 4.74 -3.37 -14.05
C LYS A 78 3.76 -3.08 -15.18
N GLU A 79 2.46 -2.95 -14.86
CA GLU A 79 1.38 -2.85 -15.85
C GLU A 79 1.15 -1.42 -16.35
N MET A 80 1.43 -0.41 -15.52
CA MET A 80 1.26 0.98 -15.91
C MET A 80 2.42 1.45 -16.80
N PRO A 81 2.16 2.17 -17.91
CA PRO A 81 3.20 2.59 -18.85
C PRO A 81 4.32 3.43 -18.22
N TRP A 82 3.97 4.21 -17.21
CA TRP A 82 4.86 5.10 -16.45
C TRP A 82 5.40 4.47 -15.14
N GLY A 83 4.99 3.26 -14.80
CA GLY A 83 5.34 2.64 -13.52
C GLY A 83 6.85 2.45 -13.31
N LYS A 84 7.60 2.17 -14.40
CA LYS A 84 9.08 2.07 -14.39
C LYS A 84 9.77 3.40 -14.11
N ASP A 85 9.10 4.52 -14.40
CA ASP A 85 9.65 5.87 -14.25
C ASP A 85 9.49 6.39 -12.81
N VAL A 86 8.71 5.68 -11.96
CA VAL A 86 8.61 5.97 -10.53
C VAL A 86 9.93 5.62 -9.84
N PRO A 87 10.66 6.61 -9.27
CA PRO A 87 11.92 6.36 -8.60
C PRO A 87 11.79 5.35 -7.45
N GLU A 88 12.82 4.52 -7.23
CA GLU A 88 12.87 3.53 -6.13
C GLU A 88 12.44 4.13 -4.78
N LEU A 89 12.98 5.30 -4.45
CA LEU A 89 12.69 6.00 -3.20
C LEU A 89 11.19 6.30 -3.06
N LEU A 90 10.56 6.84 -4.10
CA LEU A 90 9.14 7.17 -4.09
C LEU A 90 8.27 5.91 -4.05
N PHE A 91 8.63 4.90 -4.82
CA PHE A 91 7.91 3.63 -4.81
C PHE A 91 7.90 3.00 -3.42
N ARG A 92 9.07 2.96 -2.76
CA ARG A 92 9.24 2.38 -1.44
C ARG A 92 8.48 3.12 -0.34
N HIS A 93 8.49 4.46 -0.37
CA HIS A 93 7.95 5.26 0.72
C HIS A 93 6.50 5.72 0.52
N PHE A 94 6.00 5.73 -0.71
CA PHE A 94 4.68 6.29 -1.03
C PHE A 94 3.75 5.34 -1.78
N VAL A 95 4.27 4.29 -2.43
CA VAL A 95 3.43 3.33 -3.16
C VAL A 95 3.25 2.03 -2.38
N VAL A 96 4.32 1.48 -1.81
CA VAL A 96 4.26 0.21 -1.05
C VAL A 96 3.54 0.34 0.29
N PRO A 97 3.71 1.41 1.10
CA PRO A 97 2.97 1.57 2.35
C PRO A 97 1.46 1.64 2.13
N ILE A 98 0.70 1.08 3.10
CA ILE A 98 -0.75 0.94 2.98
C ILE A 98 -1.46 2.02 3.78
N ARG A 99 -0.97 2.30 4.98
CA ARG A 99 -1.60 3.23 5.90
C ARG A 99 -1.32 4.68 5.51
N VAL A 100 -2.37 5.45 5.38
CA VAL A 100 -2.32 6.90 5.05
C VAL A 100 -2.59 7.75 6.29
N ASN A 101 -3.55 7.35 7.14
CA ASN A 101 -4.00 8.08 8.32
C ASN A 101 -4.24 7.09 9.49
N ASN A 102 -5.33 7.25 10.22
CA ASN A 102 -5.75 6.39 11.34
C ASN A 102 -6.94 5.47 10.99
N GLU A 103 -7.16 5.24 9.70
CA GLU A 103 -8.19 4.36 9.17
C GLU A 103 -7.97 2.88 9.57
N ALA A 104 -9.03 2.10 9.58
CA ALA A 104 -8.91 0.65 9.52
C ALA A 104 -8.45 0.25 8.11
N LEU A 105 -7.46 -0.64 8.01
CA LEU A 105 -7.01 -1.15 6.73
C LEU A 105 -8.01 -2.17 6.18
N ASP A 106 -8.13 -2.22 4.86
CA ASP A 106 -8.96 -3.19 4.14
C ASP A 106 -8.35 -3.57 2.78
N SER A 107 -9.03 -4.39 2.01
CA SER A 107 -8.59 -4.84 0.68
C SER A 107 -8.92 -3.87 -0.46
N SER A 108 -9.09 -2.59 -0.18
CA SER A 108 -9.46 -1.55 -1.15
C SER A 108 -8.56 -1.53 -2.38
N ARG A 109 -7.24 -1.65 -2.20
CA ARG A 109 -6.30 -1.66 -3.33
C ARG A 109 -6.66 -2.69 -4.41
N SER A 110 -7.07 -3.89 -4.02
CA SER A 110 -7.51 -4.91 -4.97
C SER A 110 -8.76 -4.50 -5.73
N VAL A 111 -9.74 -3.96 -5.02
CA VAL A 111 -11.01 -3.50 -5.62
C VAL A 111 -10.77 -2.31 -6.55
N PHE A 112 -10.07 -1.30 -6.08
CA PHE A 112 -9.81 -0.07 -6.82
C PHE A 112 -8.89 -0.31 -8.02
N TYR A 113 -7.85 -1.13 -7.88
CA TYR A 113 -7.00 -1.52 -8.99
C TYR A 113 -7.81 -2.15 -10.14
N ASN A 114 -8.71 -3.09 -9.81
CA ASN A 114 -9.52 -3.75 -10.83
C ASN A 114 -10.50 -2.80 -11.53
N GLU A 115 -11.00 -1.80 -10.83
CA GLU A 115 -11.88 -0.79 -11.41
C GLU A 115 -11.10 0.23 -12.25
N LEU A 116 -9.97 0.70 -11.76
CA LEU A 116 -9.22 1.83 -12.31
C LEU A 116 -8.24 1.45 -13.43
N LYS A 117 -7.63 0.25 -13.39
CA LYS A 117 -6.55 -0.10 -14.32
C LYS A 117 -6.90 0.11 -15.79
N ASN A 118 -8.15 -0.18 -16.20
CA ASN A 118 -8.58 0.00 -17.57
C ASN A 118 -8.88 1.46 -17.93
N ARG A 119 -9.18 2.30 -16.94
CA ARG A 119 -9.39 3.74 -17.13
C ARG A 119 -8.05 4.45 -17.36
N VAL A 120 -6.98 4.02 -16.67
CA VAL A 120 -5.73 4.81 -16.60
C VAL A 120 -4.56 4.24 -17.42
N LYS A 121 -4.57 2.95 -17.79
CA LYS A 121 -3.43 2.27 -18.46
C LYS A 121 -3.01 2.88 -19.81
N HIS A 122 -3.84 3.69 -20.42
CA HIS A 122 -3.56 4.35 -21.70
C HIS A 122 -3.19 5.84 -21.56
N LEU A 123 -3.19 6.34 -20.34
CA LEU A 123 -2.99 7.74 -20.04
C LEU A 123 -1.52 8.02 -19.68
N SER A 124 -1.11 9.28 -19.81
CA SER A 124 0.11 9.75 -19.17
C SER A 124 -0.03 9.68 -17.64
N MET A 125 1.07 9.71 -16.89
CA MET A 125 0.99 9.76 -15.41
C MET A 125 0.16 10.95 -14.92
N HIS A 126 0.34 12.12 -15.55
CA HIS A 126 -0.42 13.32 -15.22
C HIS A 126 -1.93 13.13 -15.44
N ASP A 127 -2.31 12.64 -16.61
CA ASP A 127 -3.74 12.44 -16.93
C ASP A 127 -4.34 11.30 -16.09
N ALA A 128 -3.56 10.27 -15.76
CA ALA A 128 -3.99 9.21 -14.84
C ALA A 128 -4.31 9.74 -13.43
N ILE A 129 -3.50 10.66 -12.92
CA ILE A 129 -3.76 11.31 -11.62
C ILE A 129 -5.07 12.12 -11.68
N LEU A 130 -5.29 12.87 -12.73
CA LEU A 130 -6.53 13.63 -12.91
C LEU A 130 -7.75 12.71 -13.04
N GLU A 131 -7.64 11.62 -13.77
CA GLU A 131 -8.70 10.62 -13.93
C GLU A 131 -9.02 9.91 -12.63
N ILE A 132 -8.02 9.55 -11.82
CA ILE A 132 -8.24 8.97 -10.48
C ILE A 132 -8.94 9.98 -9.58
N ASN A 133 -8.51 11.24 -9.58
CA ASN A 133 -9.16 12.28 -8.80
C ASN A 133 -10.63 12.48 -9.24
N HIS A 134 -10.90 12.47 -10.53
CA HIS A 134 -12.26 12.53 -11.06
C HIS A 134 -13.10 11.33 -10.59
N TRP A 135 -12.55 10.11 -10.67
CA TRP A 135 -13.21 8.91 -10.17
C TRP A 135 -13.52 9.00 -8.66
N CYS A 136 -12.63 9.57 -7.85
CA CYS A 136 -12.90 9.78 -6.43
C CYS A 136 -14.14 10.65 -6.22
N HIS A 137 -14.27 11.74 -6.99
CA HIS A 137 -15.44 12.63 -6.93
C HIS A 137 -16.72 12.00 -7.50
N GLU A 138 -16.62 11.04 -8.41
CA GLU A 138 -17.76 10.23 -8.85
C GLU A 138 -18.30 9.33 -7.72
N LYS A 139 -17.42 8.86 -6.85
CA LYS A 139 -17.74 7.84 -5.82
C LYS A 139 -18.08 8.42 -4.46
N VAL A 140 -17.48 9.54 -4.08
CA VAL A 140 -17.53 10.07 -2.72
C VAL A 140 -17.89 11.55 -2.73
N THR A 141 -18.87 11.90 -1.91
CA THR A 141 -19.26 13.29 -1.66
C THR A 141 -18.74 13.71 -0.28
N TYR A 142 -18.15 14.91 -0.20
CA TYR A 142 -17.70 15.45 1.07
C TYR A 142 -18.86 15.63 2.05
N GLN A 143 -18.71 15.04 3.25
CA GLN A 143 -19.66 15.22 4.34
C GLN A 143 -18.88 15.23 5.67
N PRO A 144 -19.02 16.27 6.49
CA PRO A 144 -18.42 16.31 7.81
C PRO A 144 -18.92 15.15 8.69
N SER A 145 -18.02 14.56 9.46
CA SER A 145 -18.37 13.56 10.49
C SER A 145 -17.44 13.72 11.69
N ASP A 146 -17.92 13.35 12.88
CA ASP A 146 -17.15 13.40 14.12
C ASP A 146 -16.50 12.05 14.46
N ALA A 147 -16.77 11.01 13.67
CA ALA A 147 -16.21 9.70 13.88
C ALA A 147 -14.74 9.62 13.39
N ARG A 148 -14.06 8.56 13.78
CA ARG A 148 -12.74 8.25 13.23
C ARG A 148 -12.82 8.02 11.73
N THR A 149 -11.69 8.18 11.03
CA THR A 149 -11.58 7.92 9.60
C THR A 149 -12.01 6.49 9.24
N SER A 150 -12.97 6.37 8.35
CA SER A 150 -13.46 5.09 7.83
C SER A 150 -12.43 4.44 6.93
N SER A 151 -12.52 3.12 6.78
CA SER A 151 -11.69 2.42 5.78
C SER A 151 -12.13 2.79 4.36
N PRO A 152 -11.24 2.70 3.34
CA PRO A 152 -11.59 3.06 1.96
C PRO A 152 -12.80 2.29 1.41
N LEU A 153 -12.96 0.99 1.68
CA LEU A 153 -14.15 0.26 1.25
C LEU A 153 -15.42 0.67 1.99
N GLN A 154 -15.32 1.10 3.24
CA GLN A 154 -16.46 1.66 3.95
C GLN A 154 -16.86 3.01 3.36
N THR A 155 -15.88 3.86 3.05
CA THR A 155 -16.10 5.15 2.35
C THR A 155 -16.79 4.94 1.00
N LEU A 156 -16.37 3.92 0.22
CA LEU A 156 -17.03 3.55 -1.03
C LEU A 156 -18.49 3.15 -0.81
N ARG A 157 -18.80 2.38 0.23
CA ARG A 157 -20.16 1.91 0.54
C ARG A 157 -21.10 3.03 0.96
N THR A 158 -20.59 3.97 1.75
CA THR A 158 -21.38 5.12 2.24
C THR A 158 -21.47 6.24 1.21
N ALA A 159 -20.59 6.24 0.20
CA ALA A 159 -20.43 7.30 -0.79
C ALA A 159 -20.21 8.71 -0.19
N THR A 160 -19.76 8.76 1.06
CA THR A 160 -19.53 10.01 1.80
C THR A 160 -18.27 9.93 2.63
N GLY A 161 -17.55 11.04 2.77
CA GLY A 161 -16.36 11.16 3.58
C GLY A 161 -15.98 12.60 3.85
N ARG A 162 -15.18 12.81 4.87
CA ARG A 162 -14.48 14.08 5.13
C ARG A 162 -13.06 13.99 4.56
N CYS A 163 -12.25 15.01 4.75
CA CYS A 163 -10.88 15.08 4.22
C CYS A 163 -10.02 13.84 4.54
N GLY A 164 -10.21 13.22 5.71
CA GLY A 164 -9.49 11.98 6.09
C GLY A 164 -9.85 10.80 5.20
N GLU A 165 -11.14 10.57 5.00
CA GLU A 165 -11.66 9.51 4.12
C GLU A 165 -11.30 9.78 2.65
N GLU A 166 -11.45 11.00 2.18
CA GLU A 166 -11.07 11.36 0.80
C GLU A 166 -9.57 11.11 0.56
N SER A 167 -8.71 11.47 1.52
CA SER A 167 -7.27 11.21 1.43
C SER A 167 -6.95 9.72 1.36
N THR A 168 -7.55 8.89 2.24
CA THR A 168 -7.32 7.44 2.26
C THR A 168 -7.92 6.73 1.06
N PHE A 169 -8.95 7.30 0.46
CA PHE A 169 -9.61 6.77 -0.73
C PHE A 169 -8.83 7.06 -2.02
N ALA A 170 -8.18 8.23 -2.11
CA ALA A 170 -7.45 8.66 -3.30
C ALA A 170 -6.02 8.09 -3.40
N VAL A 171 -5.39 7.69 -2.29
CA VAL A 171 -4.01 7.17 -2.20
C VAL A 171 -3.98 5.66 -2.30
#